data_c92906307e7d3dcbac0d1982e5d0990f
#
_entry.id   c92906307e7d3dcbac0d1982e5d0990f
#
_cell.length_a   1.000
_cell.length_b   1.000
_cell.length_c   1.000
_cell.angle_alpha   90.00
_cell.angle_beta   90.00
_cell.angle_gamma   90.00
#
_symmetry.space_group_name_H-M   'P 1'
#
loop_
_entity.id
_entity.type
_entity.pdbx_description
1 polymer ?
#
loop_
_entity_poly.entity_id
_entity_poly.type
_entity_poly.pdbx_seq_one_letter_code
_entity_poly.pdbx_strand_id
1 'polypeptide(L)'
;MSIEVLIGRDAVPIDDTVFTTLLDSSVAGTYRGYERALESGRIKYAELVELARKGEIPHSLFFAPLSLVQRQVKTKTEKLLAGVSRDTFSIGSRSKVDLRDVELIVKDLIRKQQLVRKHDPSLQRNSIIGLLRDDTSAVEADAARLMSALGLSNEALRSCRTKTKALDLIIDRLEANQVLVSRSVQHYMPQRLTHVEFSGMTIRDNKVPYIFLAGGDHGDDQEPVGRTIFTLALMTVLVARRIFAPMTWDGGSAETDPGREYDIAGVMLMPTNRMKELSPTSIDDMKAASDEFKVTASAVTVRAMRLGIINRETASNHLDHLRGEFRSLPKGGPRSPIHPENAVRKYNGRELTVRMLHALDGGSISPGEFCRSICLNKLKPSRMKILTLHTLIFFLINR
;
A
#
# COMPACT_ATOMS: atom_id res chain seq x y z
N MET A 1 6.65 28.37 24.94
CA MET A 1 5.23 28.81 24.84
C MET A 1 4.36 27.69 25.35
N SER A 2 3.09 27.92 25.64
CA SER A 2 2.20 26.85 26.09
C SER A 2 0.86 26.92 25.32
N ILE A 3 0.25 25.77 25.11
CA ILE A 3 -1.12 25.67 24.57
C ILE A 3 -2.08 25.54 25.74
N GLU A 4 -3.05 26.45 25.83
CA GLU A 4 -4.09 26.44 26.88
C GLU A 4 -5.20 25.44 26.54
N VAL A 5 -5.36 24.41 27.37
CA VAL A 5 -6.49 23.48 27.27
C VAL A 5 -7.66 23.97 28.12
N LEU A 6 -8.76 24.28 27.46
CA LEU A 6 -9.95 24.79 28.13
C LEU A 6 -10.84 23.65 28.65
N ILE A 7 -11.00 23.59 29.98
CA ILE A 7 -11.83 22.59 30.68
C ILE A 7 -12.91 23.34 31.45
N GLY A 8 -14.09 23.45 30.87
CA GLY A 8 -15.15 24.29 31.46
C GLY A 8 -14.75 25.77 31.50
N ARG A 9 -14.54 26.32 32.70
CA ARG A 9 -14.06 27.70 32.89
C ARG A 9 -12.58 27.80 33.18
N ASP A 10 -11.90 26.67 33.37
CA ASP A 10 -10.48 26.61 33.71
C ASP A 10 -9.62 26.43 32.45
N ALA A 11 -8.40 26.95 32.48
CA ALA A 11 -7.40 26.76 31.44
C ALA A 11 -6.18 26.05 32.06
N VAL A 12 -5.83 24.89 31.49
CA VAL A 12 -4.66 24.11 31.89
C VAL A 12 -3.60 24.22 30.82
N PRO A 13 -2.40 24.76 31.12
CA PRO A 13 -1.34 24.89 30.14
C PRO A 13 -0.69 23.55 29.84
N ILE A 14 -0.49 23.26 28.56
CA ILE A 14 0.37 22.18 28.05
C ILE A 14 1.63 22.83 27.45
N ASP A 15 2.79 22.24 27.70
CA ASP A 15 4.02 22.62 26.99
C ASP A 15 3.80 22.44 25.47
N ASP A 16 4.06 23.50 24.69
CA ASP A 16 3.90 23.48 23.23
C ASP A 16 4.78 22.40 22.59
N THR A 17 5.96 22.14 23.15
CA THR A 17 6.86 21.09 22.66
C THR A 17 6.25 19.68 22.88
N VAL A 18 5.55 19.47 24.01
CA VAL A 18 4.81 18.23 24.25
C VAL A 18 3.67 18.08 23.24
N PHE A 19 2.90 19.15 23.07
CA PHE A 19 1.76 19.19 22.17
C PHE A 19 2.17 18.89 20.71
N THR A 20 3.19 19.58 20.20
CA THR A 20 3.71 19.40 18.85
C THR A 20 4.37 18.03 18.69
N THR A 21 5.22 17.58 19.63
CA THR A 21 5.88 16.27 19.54
C THR A 21 4.89 15.12 19.40
N LEU A 22 3.76 15.15 20.12
CA LEU A 22 2.74 14.11 20.05
C LEU A 22 1.95 14.16 18.75
N LEU A 23 1.54 15.36 18.31
CA LEU A 23 0.67 15.51 17.15
C LEU A 23 1.43 15.42 15.83
N ASP A 24 2.61 16.03 15.70
CA ASP A 24 3.45 15.93 14.50
C ASP A 24 3.94 14.52 14.24
N SER A 25 4.11 13.71 15.28
CA SER A 25 4.47 12.31 15.16
C SER A 25 3.29 11.39 14.84
N SER A 26 2.11 11.92 14.53
CA SER A 26 0.88 11.15 14.28
C SER A 26 0.03 11.76 13.16
N VAL A 27 -0.91 10.99 12.63
CA VAL A 27 -1.89 11.47 11.65
C VAL A 27 -2.70 12.68 12.18
N ALA A 28 -2.80 12.84 13.50
CA ALA A 28 -3.55 13.95 14.09
C ALA A 28 -2.93 15.32 13.77
N GLY A 29 -1.63 15.40 13.47
CA GLY A 29 -0.95 16.60 12.99
C GLY A 29 -1.42 17.08 11.61
N THR A 30 -2.17 16.27 10.86
CA THR A 30 -2.73 16.67 9.55
C THR A 30 -4.16 17.23 9.65
N TYR A 31 -4.71 17.36 10.85
CA TYR A 31 -6.09 17.84 11.03
C TYR A 31 -6.13 19.34 11.33
N ARG A 32 -7.11 20.02 10.75
CA ARG A 32 -7.36 21.48 10.98
C ARG A 32 -7.49 21.86 12.46
N GLY A 33 -7.92 20.93 13.33
CA GLY A 33 -7.99 21.16 14.78
C GLY A 33 -6.62 21.42 15.41
N TYR A 34 -5.58 20.75 14.90
CA TYR A 34 -4.20 20.98 15.31
C TYR A 34 -3.68 22.33 14.85
N GLU A 35 -3.85 22.68 13.55
CA GLU A 35 -3.45 23.98 13.00
C GLU A 35 -4.08 25.14 13.77
N ARG A 36 -5.40 25.07 13.99
CA ARG A 36 -6.12 26.09 14.77
C ARG A 36 -5.62 26.22 16.21
N ALA A 37 -5.25 25.10 16.84
CA ALA A 37 -4.71 25.13 18.21
C ALA A 37 -3.34 25.83 18.26
N LEU A 38 -2.49 25.61 17.26
CA LEU A 38 -1.19 26.32 17.15
C LEU A 38 -1.39 27.82 16.88
N GLU A 39 -2.30 28.17 15.97
CA GLU A 39 -2.58 29.58 15.63
C GLU A 39 -3.19 30.36 16.81
N SER A 40 -4.11 29.76 17.54
CA SER A 40 -4.84 30.43 18.64
C SER A 40 -4.14 30.30 20.00
N GLY A 41 -3.18 29.42 20.15
CA GLY A 41 -2.59 29.05 21.45
C GLY A 41 -3.57 28.36 22.40
N ARG A 42 -4.73 27.90 21.92
CA ARG A 42 -5.83 27.35 22.75
C ARG A 42 -6.53 26.17 22.09
N ILE A 43 -6.99 25.21 22.90
CA ILE A 43 -7.81 24.09 22.43
C ILE A 43 -8.82 23.70 23.50
N LYS A 44 -10.06 23.37 23.11
CA LYS A 44 -11.03 22.76 24.04
C LYS A 44 -10.61 21.33 24.37
N TYR A 45 -10.78 20.92 25.62
CA TYR A 45 -10.45 19.55 26.04
C TYR A 45 -11.13 18.46 25.18
N ALA A 46 -12.40 18.66 24.82
CA ALA A 46 -13.10 17.72 23.95
C ALA A 46 -12.44 17.59 22.56
N GLU A 47 -11.96 18.71 21.98
CA GLU A 47 -11.22 18.70 20.71
C GLU A 47 -9.84 18.03 20.84
N LEU A 48 -9.15 18.28 21.96
CA LEU A 48 -7.88 17.60 22.28
C LEU A 48 -8.08 16.08 22.36
N VAL A 49 -9.09 15.62 23.08
CA VAL A 49 -9.43 14.19 23.21
C VAL A 49 -9.80 13.59 21.86
N GLU A 50 -10.49 14.35 20.99
CA GLU A 50 -10.81 13.89 19.64
C GLU A 50 -9.55 13.75 18.77
N LEU A 51 -8.63 14.73 18.80
CA LEU A 51 -7.34 14.62 18.11
C LEU A 51 -6.51 13.44 18.63
N ALA A 52 -6.44 13.31 19.96
CA ALA A 52 -5.75 12.20 20.62
C ALA A 52 -6.30 10.85 20.16
N ARG A 53 -7.63 10.69 20.12
CA ARG A 53 -8.30 9.48 19.65
C ARG A 53 -8.01 9.18 18.18
N LYS A 54 -8.04 10.20 17.32
CA LYS A 54 -7.73 10.06 15.89
C LYS A 54 -6.27 9.64 15.65
N GLY A 55 -5.32 10.15 16.45
CA GLY A 55 -3.90 9.78 16.39
C GLY A 55 -3.56 8.50 17.16
N GLU A 56 -4.54 7.84 17.81
CA GLU A 56 -4.30 6.74 18.76
C GLU A 56 -3.26 7.11 19.84
N ILE A 57 -3.33 8.36 20.34
CA ILE A 57 -2.49 8.89 21.39
C ILE A 57 -3.26 8.82 22.70
N PRO A 58 -2.74 8.23 23.78
CA PRO A 58 -3.33 8.36 25.11
C PRO A 58 -3.39 9.84 25.50
N HIS A 59 -4.58 10.38 25.73
CA HIS A 59 -4.75 11.82 26.01
C HIS A 59 -4.01 12.28 27.26
N SER A 60 -3.75 11.40 28.23
CA SER A 60 -2.92 11.69 29.40
C SER A 60 -1.47 12.06 29.06
N LEU A 61 -0.94 11.65 27.91
CA LEU A 61 0.43 11.99 27.50
C LEU A 61 0.61 13.47 27.22
N PHE A 62 -0.44 14.22 26.89
CA PHE A 62 -0.35 15.66 26.70
C PHE A 62 -0.01 16.43 27.98
N PHE A 63 -0.22 15.82 29.13
CA PHE A 63 0.09 16.37 30.45
C PHE A 63 1.33 15.71 31.09
N ALA A 64 2.06 14.91 30.33
CA ALA A 64 3.24 14.21 30.82
C ALA A 64 4.53 15.01 30.57
N PRO A 65 5.60 14.75 31.33
CA PRO A 65 6.91 15.37 31.08
C PRO A 65 7.42 15.07 29.65
N LEU A 66 8.06 16.04 28.98
CA LEU A 66 8.56 15.94 27.62
C LEU A 66 9.47 14.73 27.40
N SER A 67 10.32 14.39 28.37
CA SER A 67 11.21 13.22 28.31
C SER A 67 10.44 11.89 28.19
N LEU A 68 9.30 11.77 28.87
CA LEU A 68 8.43 10.61 28.76
C LEU A 68 7.76 10.56 27.38
N VAL A 69 7.26 11.70 26.91
CA VAL A 69 6.63 11.82 25.59
C VAL A 69 7.61 11.45 24.47
N GLN A 70 8.81 11.99 24.46
CA GLN A 70 9.85 11.68 23.49
C GLN A 70 10.20 10.19 23.47
N ARG A 71 10.33 9.57 24.66
CA ARG A 71 10.58 8.13 24.77
C ARG A 71 9.42 7.30 24.19
N GLN A 72 8.16 7.70 24.47
CA GLN A 72 6.99 7.00 23.93
C GLN A 72 6.90 7.13 22.42
N VAL A 73 7.12 8.33 21.87
CA VAL A 73 7.14 8.57 20.42
C VAL A 73 8.27 7.76 19.76
N LYS A 74 9.47 7.77 20.33
CA LYS A 74 10.60 6.95 19.85
C LYS A 74 10.26 5.45 19.84
N THR A 75 9.74 4.93 20.96
CA THR A 75 9.35 3.51 21.08
C THR A 75 8.26 3.14 20.05
N LYS A 76 7.26 4.02 19.87
CA LYS A 76 6.21 3.84 18.85
C LYS A 76 6.83 3.77 17.46
N THR A 77 7.65 4.73 17.11
CA THR A 77 8.33 4.81 15.81
C THR A 77 9.19 3.57 15.55
N GLU A 78 9.98 3.15 16.53
CA GLU A 78 10.81 1.94 16.43
C GLU A 78 9.97 0.66 16.20
N LYS A 79 8.85 0.52 16.90
CA LYS A 79 7.93 -0.62 16.72
C LYS A 79 7.29 -0.63 15.32
N LEU A 80 6.90 0.52 14.80
CA LEU A 80 6.31 0.64 13.47
C LEU A 80 7.34 0.40 12.37
N LEU A 81 8.56 0.93 12.55
CA LEU A 81 9.67 0.73 11.62
C LEU A 81 10.34 -0.63 11.75
N ALA A 82 10.10 -1.41 12.81
CA ALA A 82 10.60 -2.79 12.90
C ALA A 82 10.07 -3.70 11.80
N GLY A 83 8.90 -3.37 11.23
CA GLY A 83 8.33 -4.01 10.04
C GLY A 83 8.83 -3.45 8.70
N VAL A 84 9.60 -2.35 8.72
CA VAL A 84 10.07 -1.60 7.55
C VAL A 84 11.55 -1.28 7.74
N SER A 85 12.40 -1.50 6.73
CA SER A 85 13.84 -1.18 6.81
C SER A 85 14.08 0.31 6.92
N ARG A 86 14.91 0.74 7.88
CA ARG A 86 15.24 2.18 8.09
C ARG A 86 15.98 2.80 6.91
N ASP A 87 16.80 2.02 6.22
CA ASP A 87 17.73 2.52 5.19
C ASP A 87 17.09 2.68 3.80
N THR A 88 15.81 2.33 3.66
CA THR A 88 15.14 2.23 2.36
C THR A 88 13.86 3.07 2.26
N PHE A 89 13.83 4.22 2.92
CA PHE A 89 12.67 5.14 2.79
C PHE A 89 12.51 5.78 1.41
N SER A 90 13.41 5.47 0.47
CA SER A 90 13.22 5.84 -0.94
C SER A 90 14.09 5.00 -1.84
N ILE A 91 13.62 3.83 -2.28
CA ILE A 91 14.17 3.26 -3.49
C ILE A 91 13.62 4.09 -4.65
N GLY A 92 14.40 5.08 -5.06
CA GLY A 92 14.15 5.85 -6.28
C GLY A 92 13.24 7.07 -6.17
N SER A 93 12.89 7.59 -4.98
CA SER A 93 12.09 8.80 -4.90
C SER A 93 12.75 9.93 -4.11
N ARG A 94 12.58 11.14 -4.63
CA ARG A 94 13.06 12.40 -4.01
C ARG A 94 12.14 12.91 -2.90
N SER A 95 10.92 12.40 -2.77
CA SER A 95 9.97 12.74 -1.72
C SER A 95 9.97 11.68 -0.62
N LYS A 96 10.20 12.09 0.62
CA LYS A 96 10.10 11.22 1.79
C LYS A 96 8.62 11.07 2.15
N VAL A 97 8.12 9.83 2.28
CA VAL A 97 6.85 9.59 2.94
C VAL A 97 7.09 9.68 4.45
N ASP A 98 6.44 10.62 5.10
CA ASP A 98 6.46 10.69 6.54
C ASP A 98 5.66 9.52 7.13
N LEU A 99 6.19 8.90 8.19
CA LEU A 99 5.49 7.78 8.85
C LEU A 99 4.07 8.18 9.28
N ARG A 100 3.84 9.43 9.71
CA ARG A 100 2.52 9.95 10.08
C ARG A 100 1.49 9.83 8.97
N ASP A 101 1.92 9.88 7.70
CA ASP A 101 1.02 9.85 6.53
C ASP A 101 0.46 8.45 6.26
N VAL A 102 1.09 7.41 6.81
CA VAL A 102 0.69 6.00 6.65
C VAL A 102 0.57 5.25 7.97
N GLU A 103 0.76 5.91 9.11
CA GLU A 103 0.91 5.33 10.44
C GLU A 103 -0.23 4.37 10.81
N LEU A 104 -1.49 4.81 10.68
CA LEU A 104 -2.63 3.99 11.09
C LEU A 104 -2.84 2.80 10.16
N ILE A 105 -2.47 2.94 8.88
CA ILE A 105 -2.50 1.82 7.93
C ILE A 105 -1.45 0.78 8.31
N VAL A 106 -0.22 1.21 8.59
CA VAL A 106 0.86 0.31 9.05
C VAL A 106 0.47 -0.42 10.32
N LYS A 107 -0.03 0.32 11.32
CA LYS A 107 -0.52 -0.26 12.58
C LYS A 107 -1.61 -1.31 12.35
N ASP A 108 -2.59 -1.00 11.51
CA ASP A 108 -3.70 -1.90 11.23
C ASP A 108 -3.22 -3.18 10.52
N LEU A 109 -2.36 -3.07 9.51
CA LEU A 109 -1.83 -4.22 8.80
C LEU A 109 -0.94 -5.10 9.70
N ILE A 110 -0.10 -4.51 10.55
CA ILE A 110 0.69 -5.27 11.55
C ILE A 110 -0.23 -6.00 12.54
N ARG A 111 -1.29 -5.34 13.03
CA ARG A 111 -2.29 -5.99 13.91
C ARG A 111 -2.95 -7.17 13.22
N LYS A 112 -3.28 -7.05 11.94
CA LYS A 112 -3.87 -8.12 11.13
C LYS A 112 -2.90 -9.29 10.90
N GLN A 113 -1.61 -9.02 10.65
CA GLN A 113 -0.58 -10.06 10.62
C GLN A 113 -0.51 -10.85 11.95
N GLN A 114 -0.49 -10.12 13.06
CA GLN A 114 -0.47 -10.73 14.40
C GLN A 114 -1.73 -11.57 14.65
N LEU A 115 -2.89 -11.06 14.25
CA LEU A 115 -4.17 -11.72 14.44
C LEU A 115 -4.25 -13.03 13.64
N VAL A 116 -3.90 -13.00 12.35
CA VAL A 116 -3.93 -14.22 11.54
C VAL A 116 -2.92 -15.25 12.02
N ARG A 117 -1.73 -14.82 12.44
CA ARG A 117 -0.72 -15.72 13.03
C ARG A 117 -1.17 -16.37 14.34
N LYS A 118 -1.96 -15.64 15.14
CA LYS A 118 -2.52 -16.15 16.39
C LYS A 118 -3.60 -17.20 16.15
N HIS A 119 -4.44 -17.01 15.15
CA HIS A 119 -5.64 -17.81 14.94
C HIS A 119 -5.53 -18.84 13.81
N ASP A 120 -4.45 -18.83 13.03
CA ASP A 120 -4.21 -19.79 11.96
C ASP A 120 -2.90 -20.57 12.17
N PRO A 121 -2.95 -21.75 12.82
CA PRO A 121 -1.77 -22.59 13.03
C PRO A 121 -1.24 -23.22 11.73
N SER A 122 -2.01 -23.23 10.63
CA SER A 122 -1.60 -23.82 9.36
C SER A 122 -0.54 -23.03 8.62
N LEU A 123 -0.29 -21.76 9.03
CA LEU A 123 0.67 -20.88 8.40
C LEU A 123 2.09 -21.41 8.47
N GLN A 124 2.68 -21.65 7.31
CA GLN A 124 4.08 -22.06 7.16
C GLN A 124 5.00 -20.83 7.00
N ARG A 125 6.31 -21.07 7.11
CA ARG A 125 7.32 -20.06 6.74
C ARG A 125 7.13 -19.73 5.25
N ASN A 126 7.04 -18.44 4.93
CA ASN A 126 6.81 -17.98 3.57
C ASN A 126 8.02 -18.27 2.68
N SER A 127 7.79 -18.93 1.54
CA SER A 127 8.83 -19.34 0.60
C SER A 127 9.30 -18.23 -0.35
N ILE A 128 8.49 -17.17 -0.49
CA ILE A 128 8.82 -16.03 -1.37
C ILE A 128 9.82 -15.09 -0.71
N ILE A 129 9.75 -14.94 0.63
CA ILE A 129 10.62 -14.01 1.35
C ILE A 129 12.08 -14.43 1.24
N GLY A 130 12.90 -13.59 0.62
CA GLY A 130 14.33 -13.81 0.45
C GLY A 130 14.67 -14.82 -0.65
N LEU A 131 13.72 -15.18 -1.51
CA LEU A 131 13.93 -16.05 -2.67
C LEU A 131 14.99 -15.48 -3.64
N LEU A 132 15.05 -14.15 -3.77
CA LEU A 132 15.99 -13.42 -4.64
C LEU A 132 17.05 -12.66 -3.83
N ARG A 133 17.62 -13.32 -2.81
CA ARG A 133 18.53 -12.66 -1.90
C ARG A 133 19.93 -12.44 -2.48
N ASP A 134 20.33 -13.28 -3.43
CA ASP A 134 21.64 -13.26 -4.03
C ASP A 134 21.65 -12.37 -5.28
N ASP A 135 22.59 -11.42 -5.34
CA ASP A 135 22.70 -10.44 -6.44
C ASP A 135 23.50 -10.97 -7.65
N THR A 136 23.93 -12.22 -7.61
CA THR A 136 24.83 -12.83 -8.62
C THR A 136 24.10 -13.38 -9.85
N SER A 137 22.79 -13.63 -9.75
CA SER A 137 21.99 -14.19 -10.84
C SER A 137 21.68 -13.15 -11.92
N ALA A 138 21.46 -13.60 -13.16
CA ALA A 138 20.91 -12.71 -14.20
C ALA A 138 19.47 -12.26 -13.84
N VAL A 139 19.10 -11.07 -14.27
CA VAL A 139 17.76 -10.47 -14.00
C VAL A 139 16.64 -11.38 -14.53
N GLU A 140 16.82 -11.96 -15.70
CA GLU A 140 15.90 -12.90 -16.33
C GLU A 140 15.73 -14.17 -15.51
N ALA A 141 16.82 -14.69 -14.95
CA ALA A 141 16.78 -15.90 -14.10
C ALA A 141 16.03 -15.62 -12.79
N ASP A 142 16.23 -14.45 -12.18
CA ASP A 142 15.52 -14.04 -10.98
C ASP A 142 14.02 -13.84 -11.26
N ALA A 143 13.65 -13.20 -12.38
CA ALA A 143 12.27 -13.05 -12.78
C ALA A 143 11.60 -14.42 -13.02
N ALA A 144 12.25 -15.32 -13.73
CA ALA A 144 11.74 -16.67 -13.98
C ALA A 144 11.56 -17.47 -12.70
N ARG A 145 12.52 -17.41 -11.77
CA ARG A 145 12.46 -18.08 -10.46
C ARG A 145 11.30 -17.58 -9.63
N LEU A 146 11.09 -16.25 -9.57
CA LEU A 146 9.99 -15.66 -8.81
C LEU A 146 8.64 -16.00 -9.43
N MET A 147 8.49 -15.89 -10.74
CA MET A 147 7.25 -16.25 -11.44
C MET A 147 6.90 -17.73 -11.25
N SER A 148 7.89 -18.62 -11.37
CA SER A 148 7.71 -20.07 -11.10
C SER A 148 7.26 -20.33 -9.66
N ALA A 149 7.89 -19.70 -8.67
CA ALA A 149 7.52 -19.83 -7.25
C ALA A 149 6.10 -19.36 -6.97
N LEU A 150 5.62 -18.34 -7.69
CA LEU A 150 4.26 -17.83 -7.59
C LEU A 150 3.24 -18.66 -8.40
N GLY A 151 3.68 -19.58 -9.25
CA GLY A 151 2.83 -20.26 -10.20
C GLY A 151 2.21 -19.31 -11.24
N LEU A 152 2.96 -18.28 -11.64
CA LEU A 152 2.56 -17.27 -12.60
C LEU A 152 3.34 -17.46 -13.90
N SER A 153 2.67 -17.28 -15.06
CA SER A 153 3.33 -17.28 -16.36
C SER A 153 2.98 -16.03 -17.18
N ASN A 154 3.86 -15.68 -18.11
CA ASN A 154 3.62 -14.55 -19.00
C ASN A 154 2.42 -14.81 -19.93
N GLU A 155 2.19 -16.05 -20.34
CA GLU A 155 1.06 -16.46 -21.16
C GLU A 155 -0.26 -16.23 -20.39
N ALA A 156 -0.31 -16.64 -19.12
CA ALA A 156 -1.48 -16.44 -18.27
C ALA A 156 -1.80 -14.95 -18.08
N LEU A 157 -0.77 -14.10 -17.92
CA LEU A 157 -0.96 -12.64 -17.81
C LEU A 157 -1.48 -12.04 -19.12
N ARG A 158 -0.86 -12.39 -20.25
CA ARG A 158 -1.25 -11.87 -21.56
C ARG A 158 -2.64 -12.32 -21.99
N SER A 159 -3.03 -13.54 -21.65
CA SER A 159 -4.35 -14.08 -21.96
C SER A 159 -5.49 -13.44 -21.17
N CYS A 160 -5.19 -12.68 -20.12
CA CYS A 160 -6.19 -11.92 -19.38
C CYS A 160 -6.90 -10.92 -20.29
N ARG A 161 -8.25 -10.95 -20.31
CA ARG A 161 -9.06 -10.07 -21.16
C ARG A 161 -8.84 -8.58 -20.86
N THR A 162 -8.60 -8.23 -19.61
CA THR A 162 -8.44 -6.83 -19.15
C THR A 162 -7.27 -6.71 -18.19
N LYS A 163 -6.72 -5.49 -18.05
CA LYS A 163 -5.70 -5.15 -17.05
C LYS A 163 -6.18 -5.45 -15.63
N THR A 164 -7.46 -5.25 -15.34
CA THR A 164 -8.04 -5.59 -14.02
C THR A 164 -7.97 -7.09 -13.74
N LYS A 165 -8.28 -7.95 -14.74
CA LYS A 165 -8.17 -9.41 -14.57
C LYS A 165 -6.71 -9.86 -14.39
N ALA A 166 -5.76 -9.21 -15.05
CA ALA A 166 -4.34 -9.47 -14.84
C ALA A 166 -3.89 -9.07 -13.41
N LEU A 167 -4.36 -7.92 -12.92
CA LEU A 167 -4.13 -7.50 -11.53
C LEU A 167 -4.69 -8.51 -10.53
N ASP A 168 -5.94 -8.94 -10.72
CA ASP A 168 -6.59 -9.93 -9.85
C ASP A 168 -5.84 -11.26 -9.88
N LEU A 169 -5.36 -11.72 -11.05
CA LEU A 169 -4.55 -12.95 -11.18
C LEU A 169 -3.25 -12.85 -10.36
N ILE A 170 -2.52 -11.73 -10.46
CA ILE A 170 -1.28 -11.57 -9.68
C ILE A 170 -1.60 -11.58 -8.18
N ILE A 171 -2.65 -10.88 -7.75
CA ILE A 171 -3.07 -10.86 -6.34
C ILE A 171 -3.43 -12.28 -5.87
N ASP A 172 -4.22 -13.04 -6.64
CA ASP A 172 -4.60 -14.40 -6.28
C ASP A 172 -3.37 -15.32 -6.13
N ARG A 173 -2.35 -15.17 -7.00
CA ARG A 173 -1.10 -15.94 -6.90
C ARG A 173 -0.25 -15.54 -5.70
N LEU A 174 -0.19 -14.26 -5.36
CA LEU A 174 0.49 -13.77 -4.16
C LEU A 174 -0.19 -14.29 -2.89
N GLU A 175 -1.50 -14.17 -2.80
CA GLU A 175 -2.28 -14.62 -1.65
C GLU A 175 -2.24 -16.14 -1.48
N ALA A 176 -2.24 -16.92 -2.56
CA ALA A 176 -2.03 -18.37 -2.53
C ALA A 176 -0.66 -18.76 -1.96
N ASN A 177 0.34 -17.87 -2.07
CA ASN A 177 1.67 -18.02 -1.49
C ASN A 177 1.85 -17.27 -0.16
N GLN A 178 0.77 -17.02 0.57
CA GLN A 178 0.76 -16.33 1.87
C GLN A 178 1.34 -14.89 1.84
N VAL A 179 1.41 -14.24 0.68
CA VAL A 179 1.74 -12.82 0.58
C VAL A 179 0.42 -12.06 0.53
N LEU A 180 0.04 -11.45 1.64
CA LEU A 180 -1.24 -10.75 1.75
C LEU A 180 -1.22 -9.43 0.98
N VAL A 181 -2.30 -9.13 0.26
CA VAL A 181 -2.41 -7.91 -0.55
C VAL A 181 -3.58 -7.07 -0.06
N SER A 182 -3.27 -5.86 0.41
CA SER A 182 -4.24 -4.84 0.79
C SER A 182 -4.29 -3.75 -0.26
N ARG A 183 -5.48 -3.25 -0.58
CA ARG A 183 -5.67 -2.12 -1.51
C ARG A 183 -6.38 -0.97 -0.81
N SER A 184 -5.99 0.25 -1.13
CA SER A 184 -6.68 1.43 -0.61
C SER A 184 -8.16 1.43 -0.98
N VAL A 185 -8.98 1.87 -0.03
CA VAL A 185 -10.43 2.04 -0.21
C VAL A 185 -10.85 3.34 0.44
N GLN A 186 -11.36 4.27 -0.36
CA GLN A 186 -11.81 5.57 0.13
C GLN A 186 -12.89 5.39 1.22
N HIS A 187 -12.83 6.19 2.26
CA HIS A 187 -13.74 6.20 3.42
C HIS A 187 -13.75 4.92 4.27
N TYR A 188 -13.01 3.88 3.89
CA TYR A 188 -12.95 2.63 4.64
C TYR A 188 -11.67 2.49 5.47
N MET A 189 -10.52 2.88 4.95
CA MET A 189 -9.22 2.79 5.63
C MET A 189 -9.20 3.55 6.97
N PRO A 190 -8.31 3.15 7.89
CA PRO A 190 -8.15 3.85 9.17
C PRO A 190 -7.61 5.28 9.02
N GLN A 191 -6.98 5.58 7.89
CA GLN A 191 -6.37 6.86 7.57
C GLN A 191 -6.60 7.22 6.11
N ARG A 192 -6.77 8.52 5.81
CA ARG A 192 -6.84 9.04 4.44
C ARG A 192 -5.43 9.23 3.91
N LEU A 193 -5.25 8.97 2.60
CA LEU A 193 -3.99 9.19 1.88
C LEU A 193 -4.07 10.44 0.97
N THR A 194 -4.86 11.43 1.34
CA THR A 194 -5.04 12.66 0.56
C THR A 194 -3.73 13.43 0.53
N HIS A 195 -3.28 13.84 -0.66
CA HIS A 195 -2.04 14.57 -0.91
C HIS A 195 -0.73 13.82 -0.55
N VAL A 196 -0.80 12.50 -0.39
CA VAL A 196 0.39 11.67 -0.17
C VAL A 196 0.81 11.05 -1.49
N GLU A 197 1.99 11.41 -1.99
CA GLU A 197 2.60 10.78 -3.17
C GLU A 197 3.18 9.41 -2.81
N PHE A 198 2.30 8.43 -2.71
CA PHE A 198 2.59 7.12 -2.18
C PHE A 198 1.93 6.03 -3.02
N SER A 199 2.72 5.16 -3.62
CA SER A 199 2.21 4.07 -4.47
C SER A 199 1.87 2.81 -3.66
N GLY A 200 2.53 2.60 -2.53
CA GLY A 200 2.30 1.47 -1.66
C GLY A 200 3.49 1.15 -0.77
N MET A 201 3.40 0.03 -0.04
CA MET A 201 4.46 -0.42 0.84
C MET A 201 4.46 -1.93 1.02
N THR A 202 5.60 -2.45 1.43
CA THR A 202 5.78 -3.84 1.88
C THR A 202 6.00 -3.86 3.38
N ILE A 203 5.33 -4.77 4.09
CA ILE A 203 5.44 -4.93 5.54
C ILE A 203 5.96 -6.32 5.86
N ARG A 204 7.00 -6.37 6.67
CA ARG A 204 7.72 -7.60 7.03
C ARG A 204 6.88 -8.50 7.94
N ASP A 205 6.83 -9.78 7.58
CA ASP A 205 6.52 -10.90 8.47
C ASP A 205 7.13 -12.17 7.86
N ASN A 206 7.54 -13.14 8.69
CA ASN A 206 8.19 -14.36 8.17
C ASN A 206 7.19 -15.40 7.62
N LYS A 207 5.90 -15.25 7.90
CA LYS A 207 4.84 -16.16 7.45
C LYS A 207 3.89 -15.47 6.48
N VAL A 208 3.45 -14.24 6.80
CA VAL A 208 2.43 -13.48 6.08
C VAL A 208 2.89 -12.04 5.82
N PRO A 209 3.89 -11.82 4.95
CA PRO A 209 4.26 -10.47 4.55
C PRO A 209 3.06 -9.77 3.91
N TYR A 210 2.98 -8.45 4.06
CA TYR A 210 1.94 -7.64 3.44
C TYR A 210 2.50 -6.79 2.31
N ILE A 211 1.72 -6.67 1.23
CA ILE A 211 1.82 -5.62 0.22
C ILE A 211 0.59 -4.74 0.36
N PHE A 212 0.78 -3.46 0.60
CA PHE A 212 -0.28 -2.45 0.54
C PHE A 212 -0.14 -1.63 -0.74
N LEU A 213 -1.21 -1.58 -1.54
CA LEU A 213 -1.29 -0.77 -2.75
C LEU A 213 -2.13 0.48 -2.46
N ALA A 214 -1.53 1.64 -2.61
CA ALA A 214 -2.20 2.91 -2.39
C ALA A 214 -2.98 3.38 -3.64
N GLY A 215 -2.76 2.77 -4.81
CA GLY A 215 -3.32 3.18 -6.08
C GLY A 215 -4.83 2.96 -6.21
N GLY A 216 -5.50 3.94 -6.78
CA GLY A 216 -6.73 3.81 -7.52
C GLY A 216 -8.03 4.29 -6.88
N ASP A 217 -8.18 4.43 -5.56
CA ASP A 217 -9.47 4.79 -4.95
C ASP A 217 -9.36 5.88 -3.87
N HIS A 218 -8.30 6.65 -3.88
CA HIS A 218 -8.15 7.79 -2.99
C HIS A 218 -7.70 9.02 -3.79
N GLY A 219 -8.34 10.14 -3.54
CA GLY A 219 -8.09 11.40 -4.23
C GLY A 219 -8.75 11.52 -5.61
N ASP A 220 -8.52 12.66 -6.26
CA ASP A 220 -9.13 13.03 -7.54
C ASP A 220 -8.44 12.34 -8.73
N ASP A 221 -7.20 11.87 -8.56
CA ASP A 221 -6.41 11.26 -9.62
C ASP A 221 -6.39 9.72 -9.47
N GLN A 222 -7.02 9.04 -10.42
CA GLN A 222 -7.00 7.58 -10.49
C GLN A 222 -5.69 7.11 -11.09
N GLU A 223 -4.97 6.27 -10.35
CA GLU A 223 -3.84 5.57 -10.91
C GLU A 223 -4.31 4.57 -11.98
N PRO A 224 -3.73 4.57 -13.20
CA PRO A 224 -4.06 3.57 -14.22
C PRO A 224 -3.77 2.15 -13.73
N VAL A 225 -4.68 1.21 -13.98
CA VAL A 225 -4.52 -0.20 -13.54
C VAL A 225 -3.19 -0.80 -13.96
N GLY A 226 -2.70 -0.47 -15.17
CA GLY A 226 -1.40 -0.93 -15.65
C GLY A 226 -0.22 -0.44 -14.79
N ARG A 227 -0.33 0.73 -14.15
CA ARG A 227 0.65 1.20 -13.18
C ARG A 227 0.55 0.41 -11.88
N THR A 228 -0.66 0.18 -11.39
CA THR A 228 -0.89 -0.65 -10.20
C THR A 228 -0.31 -2.06 -10.38
N ILE A 229 -0.41 -2.66 -11.58
CA ILE A 229 0.21 -3.95 -11.92
C ILE A 229 1.72 -3.87 -11.79
N PHE A 230 2.35 -2.84 -12.37
CA PHE A 230 3.80 -2.69 -12.27
C PHE A 230 4.25 -2.47 -10.82
N THR A 231 3.56 -1.61 -10.09
CA THR A 231 3.81 -1.39 -8.66
C THR A 231 3.70 -2.68 -7.85
N LEU A 232 2.67 -3.50 -8.10
CA LEU A 232 2.51 -4.79 -7.44
C LEU A 232 3.65 -5.77 -7.77
N ALA A 233 4.06 -5.85 -9.04
CA ALA A 233 5.19 -6.68 -9.45
C ALA A 233 6.49 -6.22 -8.77
N LEU A 234 6.75 -4.92 -8.72
CA LEU A 234 7.91 -4.35 -8.04
C LEU A 234 7.89 -4.68 -6.54
N MET A 235 6.76 -4.48 -5.85
CA MET A 235 6.63 -4.84 -4.43
C MET A 235 6.79 -6.34 -4.18
N THR A 236 6.37 -7.17 -5.12
CA THR A 236 6.60 -8.62 -5.07
C THR A 236 8.10 -8.94 -5.12
N VAL A 237 8.84 -8.26 -5.99
CA VAL A 237 10.31 -8.37 -6.06
C VAL A 237 10.95 -7.90 -4.74
N LEU A 238 10.48 -6.78 -4.17
CA LEU A 238 10.98 -6.29 -2.89
C LEU A 238 10.80 -7.32 -1.77
N VAL A 239 9.62 -7.96 -1.68
CA VAL A 239 9.38 -9.05 -0.71
C VAL A 239 10.33 -10.21 -0.97
N ALA A 240 10.52 -10.61 -2.24
CA ALA A 240 11.43 -11.70 -2.62
C ALA A 240 12.91 -11.37 -2.31
N ARG A 241 13.29 -10.11 -2.35
CA ARG A 241 14.62 -9.63 -1.94
C ARG A 241 14.74 -9.33 -0.44
N ARG A 242 13.64 -9.48 0.31
CA ARG A 242 13.54 -9.16 1.74
C ARG A 242 13.71 -7.66 2.03
N ILE A 243 13.30 -6.81 1.11
CA ILE A 243 13.28 -5.36 1.25
C ILE A 243 11.86 -4.95 1.66
N PHE A 244 11.72 -4.25 2.78
CA PHE A 244 10.43 -3.83 3.31
C PHE A 244 10.46 -2.31 3.47
N ALA A 245 9.77 -1.62 2.59
CA ALA A 245 9.82 -0.17 2.50
C ALA A 245 8.52 0.42 1.91
N PRO A 246 8.19 1.69 2.23
CA PRO A 246 7.24 2.44 1.46
C PRO A 246 7.84 2.77 0.08
N MET A 247 6.96 2.84 -0.93
CA MET A 247 7.30 3.24 -2.29
C MET A 247 6.54 4.52 -2.63
N THR A 248 7.27 5.55 -3.02
CA THR A 248 6.68 6.78 -3.55
C THR A 248 6.70 6.76 -5.07
N TRP A 249 5.76 7.46 -5.67
CA TRP A 249 5.77 7.70 -7.10
C TRP A 249 6.57 8.98 -7.38
N ASP A 250 7.60 8.87 -8.21
CA ASP A 250 8.19 10.01 -8.89
C ASP A 250 7.98 9.90 -10.39
N GLY A 251 7.63 11.00 -11.02
CA GLY A 251 7.50 11.08 -12.49
C GLY A 251 8.85 11.03 -13.23
N GLY A 252 9.97 10.85 -12.51
CA GLY A 252 11.34 10.97 -13.02
C GLY A 252 12.03 9.64 -13.35
N SER A 253 11.30 8.55 -13.55
CA SER A 253 11.85 7.20 -13.78
C SER A 253 12.79 7.06 -15.00
N ALA A 254 12.84 8.06 -15.88
CA ALA A 254 13.78 8.09 -17.01
C ALA A 254 15.14 8.69 -16.64
N GLU A 255 15.24 9.45 -15.56
CA GLU A 255 16.43 10.23 -15.19
C GLU A 255 17.32 9.51 -14.17
N THR A 256 16.77 8.60 -13.39
CA THR A 256 17.50 7.85 -12.35
C THR A 256 17.66 6.38 -12.74
N ASP A 257 18.77 5.75 -12.34
CA ASP A 257 18.89 4.29 -12.39
C ASP A 257 18.03 3.69 -11.27
N PRO A 258 16.84 3.11 -11.60
CA PRO A 258 15.88 2.67 -10.59
C PRO A 258 16.26 1.35 -9.90
N GLY A 259 17.47 0.85 -10.12
CA GLY A 259 17.96 -0.37 -9.47
C GLY A 259 17.46 -1.68 -10.11
N ARG A 260 18.08 -2.78 -9.67
CA ARG A 260 17.84 -4.14 -10.16
C ARG A 260 16.40 -4.62 -9.97
N GLU A 261 15.73 -4.18 -8.92
CA GLU A 261 14.35 -4.57 -8.60
C GLU A 261 13.36 -4.16 -9.68
N TYR A 262 13.55 -2.97 -10.25
CA TYR A 262 12.76 -2.48 -11.38
C TYR A 262 12.99 -3.32 -12.65
N ASP A 263 14.24 -3.75 -12.88
CA ASP A 263 14.54 -4.61 -14.02
C ASP A 263 13.89 -5.97 -13.88
N ILE A 264 13.96 -6.59 -12.70
CA ILE A 264 13.29 -7.86 -12.42
C ILE A 264 11.78 -7.73 -12.63
N ALA A 265 11.15 -6.69 -12.07
CA ALA A 265 9.73 -6.42 -12.26
C ALA A 265 9.38 -6.17 -13.74
N GLY A 266 10.27 -5.45 -14.44
CA GLY A 266 10.15 -5.21 -15.88
C GLY A 266 10.19 -6.50 -16.69
N VAL A 267 11.12 -7.43 -16.40
CA VAL A 267 11.20 -8.74 -17.07
C VAL A 267 10.00 -9.61 -16.75
N MET A 268 9.54 -9.62 -15.50
CA MET A 268 8.35 -10.39 -15.10
C MET A 268 7.12 -10.03 -15.94
N LEU A 269 6.91 -8.75 -16.23
CA LEU A 269 5.73 -8.28 -16.94
C LEU A 269 5.96 -8.17 -18.45
N MET A 270 7.18 -7.78 -18.87
CA MET A 270 7.59 -7.48 -20.25
C MET A 270 8.89 -8.25 -20.57
N PRO A 271 8.80 -9.56 -20.91
CA PRO A 271 9.97 -10.39 -21.17
C PRO A 271 10.88 -9.81 -22.23
N THR A 272 12.19 -9.86 -22.00
CA THR A 272 13.21 -9.25 -22.87
C THR A 272 13.09 -9.72 -24.32
N ASN A 273 12.91 -11.02 -24.55
CA ASN A 273 12.80 -11.58 -25.91
C ASN A 273 11.56 -11.04 -26.62
N ARG A 274 10.39 -11.02 -25.93
CA ARG A 274 9.17 -10.53 -26.53
C ARG A 274 9.20 -9.03 -26.81
N MET A 275 9.83 -8.24 -25.93
CA MET A 275 10.07 -6.81 -26.18
C MET A 275 10.95 -6.57 -27.40
N LYS A 276 12.00 -7.37 -27.59
CA LYS A 276 12.87 -7.28 -28.77
C LYS A 276 12.18 -7.72 -30.06
N GLU A 277 11.29 -8.72 -30.02
CA GLU A 277 10.46 -9.14 -31.14
C GLU A 277 9.49 -8.03 -31.59
N LEU A 278 8.80 -7.42 -30.63
CA LEU A 278 7.87 -6.32 -30.91
C LEU A 278 8.59 -5.05 -31.36
N SER A 279 9.79 -4.82 -30.81
CA SER A 279 10.63 -3.65 -31.10
C SER A 279 9.86 -2.33 -31.17
N PRO A 280 9.09 -1.95 -30.14
CA PRO A 280 8.22 -0.79 -30.18
C PRO A 280 9.05 0.50 -30.23
N THR A 281 8.80 1.34 -31.23
CA THR A 281 9.54 2.60 -31.44
C THR A 281 8.63 3.82 -31.46
N SER A 282 7.40 3.69 -31.90
CA SER A 282 6.39 4.77 -31.92
C SER A 282 5.51 4.75 -30.67
N ILE A 283 4.78 5.86 -30.42
CA ILE A 283 3.80 5.93 -29.34
C ILE A 283 2.68 4.90 -29.52
N ASP A 284 2.25 4.66 -30.75
CA ASP A 284 1.20 3.68 -31.04
C ASP A 284 1.69 2.25 -30.79
N ASP A 285 2.95 1.93 -31.12
CA ASP A 285 3.56 0.65 -30.76
C ASP A 285 3.64 0.49 -29.23
N MET A 286 4.01 1.56 -28.49
CA MET A 286 4.03 1.55 -27.01
C MET A 286 2.64 1.29 -26.44
N LYS A 287 1.59 1.87 -27.00
CA LYS A 287 0.20 1.63 -26.59
C LYS A 287 -0.23 0.20 -26.90
N ALA A 288 0.03 -0.31 -28.10
CA ALA A 288 -0.28 -1.70 -28.48
C ALA A 288 0.44 -2.70 -27.56
N ALA A 289 1.74 -2.53 -27.34
CA ALA A 289 2.52 -3.36 -26.41
C ALA A 289 2.01 -3.26 -24.97
N SER A 290 1.54 -2.07 -24.54
CA SER A 290 0.98 -1.89 -23.19
C SER A 290 -0.30 -2.70 -22.95
N ASP A 291 -1.09 -2.94 -23.99
CA ASP A 291 -2.29 -3.76 -23.91
C ASP A 291 -1.96 -5.26 -23.91
N GLU A 292 -0.91 -5.67 -24.66
CA GLU A 292 -0.41 -7.04 -24.61
C GLU A 292 0.13 -7.36 -23.20
N PHE A 293 1.02 -6.53 -22.67
CA PHE A 293 1.69 -6.77 -21.38
C PHE A 293 0.86 -6.36 -20.16
N LYS A 294 -0.32 -5.78 -20.35
CA LYS A 294 -1.23 -5.32 -19.27
C LYS A 294 -0.65 -4.22 -18.37
N VAL A 295 0.33 -3.47 -18.88
CA VAL A 295 0.98 -2.36 -18.18
C VAL A 295 0.55 -1.00 -18.77
N THR A 296 1.23 0.10 -18.42
CA THR A 296 1.04 1.41 -19.09
C THR A 296 1.99 1.56 -20.27
N ALA A 297 1.63 2.38 -21.26
CA ALA A 297 2.52 2.73 -22.36
C ALA A 297 3.83 3.37 -21.84
N SER A 298 3.76 4.17 -20.77
CA SER A 298 4.96 4.73 -20.13
C SER A 298 5.89 3.64 -19.57
N ALA A 299 5.37 2.56 -19.00
CA ALA A 299 6.19 1.44 -18.53
C ALA A 299 6.87 0.71 -19.69
N VAL A 300 6.17 0.53 -20.82
CA VAL A 300 6.75 -0.02 -22.06
C VAL A 300 7.85 0.90 -22.59
N THR A 301 7.62 2.21 -22.65
CA THR A 301 8.61 3.21 -23.09
C THR A 301 9.91 3.14 -22.26
N VAL A 302 9.79 3.12 -20.93
CA VAL A 302 10.95 2.98 -20.03
C VAL A 302 11.67 1.65 -20.26
N ARG A 303 10.92 0.55 -20.44
CA ARG A 303 11.50 -0.77 -20.72
C ARG A 303 12.21 -0.81 -22.07
N ALA A 304 11.62 -0.24 -23.13
CA ALA A 304 12.22 -0.13 -24.47
C ALA A 304 13.53 0.67 -24.43
N MET A 305 13.57 1.77 -23.69
CA MET A 305 14.78 2.56 -23.47
C MET A 305 15.87 1.74 -22.76
N ARG A 306 15.52 1.03 -21.69
CA ARG A 306 16.49 0.20 -20.94
C ARG A 306 17.03 -0.98 -21.75
N LEU A 307 16.28 -1.47 -22.71
CA LEU A 307 16.73 -2.52 -23.65
C LEU A 307 17.48 -1.98 -24.86
N GLY A 308 17.63 -0.64 -24.96
CA GLY A 308 18.30 0.00 -26.09
C GLY A 308 17.50 -0.03 -27.39
N ILE A 309 16.18 -0.32 -27.34
CA ILE A 309 15.28 -0.29 -28.52
C ILE A 309 15.06 1.15 -28.97
N ILE A 310 14.92 2.07 -28.02
CA ILE A 310 14.88 3.52 -28.27
C ILE A 310 15.93 4.21 -27.41
N ASN A 311 16.38 5.37 -27.84
CA ASN A 311 17.30 6.20 -27.04
C ASN A 311 16.57 7.00 -25.96
N ARG A 312 17.33 7.62 -25.05
CA ARG A 312 16.81 8.39 -23.91
C ARG A 312 15.98 9.60 -24.34
N GLU A 313 16.39 10.31 -25.39
CA GLU A 313 15.70 11.48 -25.90
C GLU A 313 14.31 11.11 -26.44
N THR A 314 14.24 10.08 -27.29
CA THR A 314 12.96 9.54 -27.79
C THR A 314 12.06 9.09 -26.63
N ALA A 315 12.63 8.40 -25.64
CA ALA A 315 11.86 7.98 -24.46
C ALA A 315 11.29 9.17 -23.68
N SER A 316 12.09 10.23 -23.46
CA SER A 316 11.63 11.45 -22.79
C SER A 316 10.47 12.09 -23.52
N ASN A 317 10.60 12.27 -24.85
CA ASN A 317 9.54 12.85 -25.70
C ASN A 317 8.25 12.02 -25.64
N HIS A 318 8.36 10.68 -25.69
CA HIS A 318 7.20 9.80 -25.56
C HIS A 318 6.55 9.90 -24.18
N LEU A 319 7.34 9.94 -23.11
CA LEU A 319 6.83 10.06 -21.74
C LEU A 319 6.11 11.40 -21.52
N ASP A 320 6.64 12.50 -22.07
CA ASP A 320 6.01 13.82 -21.98
C ASP A 320 4.68 13.86 -22.75
N HIS A 321 4.64 13.27 -23.94
CA HIS A 321 3.41 13.13 -24.70
C HIS A 321 2.35 12.31 -23.95
N LEU A 322 2.71 11.12 -23.46
CA LEU A 322 1.81 10.25 -22.69
C LEU A 322 1.34 10.90 -21.39
N ARG A 323 2.17 11.71 -20.75
CA ARG A 323 1.82 12.50 -19.56
C ARG A 323 0.80 13.59 -19.90
N GLY A 324 0.99 14.27 -21.05
CA GLY A 324 0.06 15.25 -21.58
C GLY A 324 -1.31 14.64 -21.89
N GLU A 325 -1.33 13.51 -22.60
CA GLU A 325 -2.58 12.78 -22.87
C GLU A 325 -3.30 12.38 -21.57
N PHE A 326 -2.56 11.84 -20.60
CA PHE A 326 -3.17 11.43 -19.32
C PHE A 326 -3.79 12.61 -18.56
N ARG A 327 -3.12 13.78 -18.58
CA ARG A 327 -3.64 15.00 -17.94
C ARG A 327 -4.89 15.56 -18.64
N SER A 328 -5.02 15.35 -19.95
CA SER A 328 -6.17 15.81 -20.73
C SER A 328 -7.39 14.90 -20.61
N LEU A 329 -7.24 13.66 -20.09
CA LEU A 329 -8.36 12.77 -19.87
C LEU A 329 -9.36 13.39 -18.87
N PRO A 330 -10.67 13.27 -19.12
CA PRO A 330 -11.67 13.74 -18.18
C PRO A 330 -11.48 13.02 -16.85
N LYS A 331 -11.33 13.78 -15.78
CA LYS A 331 -11.30 13.20 -14.43
C LYS A 331 -12.62 12.49 -14.18
N GLY A 332 -12.57 11.22 -13.77
CA GLY A 332 -13.77 10.44 -13.51
C GLY A 332 -14.65 11.15 -12.48
N GLY A 333 -15.98 11.18 -12.72
CA GLY A 333 -16.94 11.74 -11.80
C GLY A 333 -16.94 11.04 -10.43
N PRO A 334 -17.67 11.59 -9.43
CA PRO A 334 -17.76 11.00 -8.10
C PRO A 334 -18.27 9.57 -8.20
N ARG A 335 -17.50 8.62 -7.64
CA ARG A 335 -17.86 7.20 -7.64
C ARG A 335 -18.96 6.93 -6.62
N SER A 336 -19.86 6.04 -6.97
CA SER A 336 -20.80 5.49 -5.99
C SER A 336 -20.03 4.86 -4.82
N PRO A 337 -20.48 5.06 -3.57
CA PRO A 337 -19.85 4.43 -2.43
C PRO A 337 -19.75 2.91 -2.60
N ILE A 338 -18.60 2.36 -2.33
CA ILE A 338 -18.40 0.91 -2.36
C ILE A 338 -19.19 0.29 -1.21
N HIS A 339 -19.96 -0.76 -1.47
CA HIS A 339 -20.63 -1.51 -0.42
C HIS A 339 -19.64 -1.95 0.67
N PRO A 340 -19.98 -1.83 1.96
CA PRO A 340 -19.05 -2.12 3.07
C PRO A 340 -18.40 -3.49 2.97
N GLU A 341 -19.13 -4.51 2.54
CA GLU A 341 -18.62 -5.89 2.38
C GLU A 341 -17.51 -5.96 1.33
N ASN A 342 -17.68 -5.27 0.21
CA ASN A 342 -16.68 -5.17 -0.84
C ASN A 342 -15.47 -4.33 -0.41
N ALA A 343 -15.72 -3.26 0.36
CA ALA A 343 -14.67 -2.43 0.93
C ALA A 343 -13.80 -3.22 1.92
N VAL A 344 -14.43 -4.02 2.81
CA VAL A 344 -13.73 -4.93 3.74
C VAL A 344 -12.81 -5.87 2.97
N ARG A 345 -13.36 -6.57 1.96
CA ARG A 345 -12.62 -7.55 1.17
C ARG A 345 -11.49 -6.93 0.37
N LYS A 346 -11.71 -5.74 -0.23
CA LYS A 346 -10.69 -5.04 -1.01
C LYS A 346 -9.55 -4.53 -0.14
N TYR A 347 -9.85 -3.98 1.03
CA TYR A 347 -8.83 -3.46 1.94
C TYR A 347 -8.07 -4.57 2.68
N ASN A 348 -8.74 -5.64 3.10
CA ASN A 348 -8.08 -6.72 3.82
C ASN A 348 -7.33 -7.70 2.90
N GLY A 349 -7.70 -7.78 1.63
CA GLY A 349 -7.37 -8.90 0.78
C GLY A 349 -8.35 -10.07 1.01
N ARG A 350 -8.38 -10.98 0.06
CA ARG A 350 -9.26 -12.15 0.09
C ARG A 350 -8.77 -13.18 1.11
N GLU A 351 -7.48 -13.51 1.06
CA GLU A 351 -6.91 -14.58 1.88
C GLU A 351 -7.01 -14.28 3.38
N LEU A 352 -6.67 -13.05 3.80
CA LEU A 352 -6.89 -12.64 5.19
C LEU A 352 -8.36 -12.77 5.60
N THR A 353 -9.28 -12.30 4.74
CA THR A 353 -10.71 -12.33 5.04
C THR A 353 -11.21 -13.76 5.21
N VAL A 354 -10.82 -14.69 4.33
CA VAL A 354 -11.16 -16.12 4.40
C VAL A 354 -10.63 -16.76 5.67
N ARG A 355 -9.33 -16.59 5.97
CA ARG A 355 -8.71 -17.17 7.17
C ARG A 355 -9.38 -16.70 8.45
N MET A 356 -9.73 -15.41 8.51
CA MET A 356 -10.38 -14.84 9.67
C MET A 356 -11.87 -15.22 9.77
N LEU A 357 -12.57 -15.49 8.66
CA LEU A 357 -13.89 -16.10 8.68
C LEU A 357 -13.83 -17.54 9.20
N HIS A 358 -12.86 -18.34 8.79
CA HIS A 358 -12.66 -19.69 9.35
C HIS A 358 -12.38 -19.65 10.86
N ALA A 359 -11.57 -18.67 11.31
CA ALA A 359 -11.31 -18.47 12.73
C ALA A 359 -12.58 -18.08 13.51
N LEU A 360 -13.47 -17.31 12.88
CA LEU A 360 -14.76 -16.95 13.44
C LEU A 360 -15.72 -18.14 13.51
N ASP A 361 -15.86 -18.90 12.41
CA ASP A 361 -16.71 -20.07 12.32
C ASP A 361 -16.25 -21.17 13.30
N GLY A 362 -14.93 -21.29 13.48
CA GLY A 362 -14.33 -22.18 14.49
C GLY A 362 -14.40 -21.65 15.94
N GLY A 363 -14.98 -20.47 16.17
CA GLY A 363 -15.14 -19.88 17.51
C GLY A 363 -13.86 -19.37 18.15
N SER A 364 -12.74 -19.35 17.43
CA SER A 364 -11.44 -18.87 17.96
C SER A 364 -11.34 -17.33 18.04
N ILE A 365 -12.24 -16.62 17.37
CA ILE A 365 -12.42 -15.17 17.45
C ILE A 365 -13.90 -14.84 17.63
N SER A 366 -14.24 -13.89 18.49
CA SER A 366 -15.64 -13.48 18.66
C SER A 366 -16.14 -12.59 17.51
N PRO A 367 -17.48 -12.55 17.23
CA PRO A 367 -18.05 -11.64 16.24
C PRO A 367 -17.71 -10.16 16.49
N GLY A 368 -17.66 -9.75 17.76
CA GLY A 368 -17.29 -8.39 18.13
C GLY A 368 -15.82 -8.06 17.83
N GLU A 369 -14.92 -8.99 18.11
CA GLU A 369 -13.50 -8.86 17.82
C GLU A 369 -13.24 -8.87 16.29
N PHE A 370 -13.92 -9.76 15.54
CA PHE A 370 -13.87 -9.78 14.08
C PHE A 370 -14.32 -8.42 13.49
N CYS A 371 -15.48 -7.90 13.91
CA CYS A 371 -15.98 -6.61 13.43
C CYS A 371 -15.00 -5.47 13.74
N ARG A 372 -14.39 -5.47 14.92
CA ARG A 372 -13.42 -4.43 15.32
C ARG A 372 -12.11 -4.53 14.54
N SER A 373 -11.52 -5.73 14.46
CA SER A 373 -10.16 -5.92 13.96
C SER A 373 -10.11 -6.10 12.43
N ILE A 374 -11.10 -6.75 11.84
CA ILE A 374 -11.14 -7.03 10.41
C ILE A 374 -12.00 -6.01 9.67
N CYS A 375 -13.16 -5.66 10.23
CA CYS A 375 -14.09 -4.74 9.59
C CYS A 375 -13.92 -3.28 10.03
N LEU A 376 -12.97 -2.95 10.89
CA LEU A 376 -12.74 -1.59 11.42
C LEU A 376 -14.04 -0.94 11.97
N ASN A 377 -14.92 -1.74 12.55
CA ASN A 377 -16.27 -1.36 12.99
C ASN A 377 -17.16 -0.77 11.88
N LYS A 378 -16.78 -0.93 10.58
CA LYS A 378 -17.58 -0.46 9.43
C LYS A 378 -18.69 -1.44 9.04
N LEU A 379 -18.63 -2.68 9.53
CA LEU A 379 -19.63 -3.70 9.32
C LEU A 379 -20.17 -4.19 10.67
N LYS A 380 -21.50 -4.27 10.79
CA LYS A 380 -22.16 -4.80 11.99
C LYS A 380 -22.19 -6.34 11.97
N PRO A 381 -22.24 -7.02 13.14
CA PRO A 381 -22.33 -8.47 13.21
C PRO A 381 -23.50 -9.06 12.41
N SER A 382 -24.64 -8.37 12.35
CA SER A 382 -25.81 -8.79 11.56
C SER A 382 -25.57 -8.89 10.04
N ARG A 383 -24.56 -8.19 9.51
CA ARG A 383 -24.19 -8.23 8.09
C ARG A 383 -23.07 -9.21 7.75
N MET A 384 -22.52 -9.91 8.73
CA MET A 384 -21.41 -10.83 8.53
C MET A 384 -21.78 -12.01 7.62
N LYS A 385 -23.03 -12.51 7.69
CA LYS A 385 -23.52 -13.56 6.78
C LYS A 385 -23.39 -13.18 5.31
N ILE A 386 -23.59 -11.90 4.99
CA ILE A 386 -23.43 -11.37 3.62
C ILE A 386 -21.95 -11.39 3.21
N LEU A 387 -21.04 -11.02 4.12
CA LEU A 387 -19.60 -11.08 3.87
C LEU A 387 -19.14 -12.52 3.58
N THR A 388 -19.60 -13.48 4.39
CA THR A 388 -19.31 -14.92 4.20
C THR A 388 -19.85 -15.40 2.85
N LEU A 389 -21.10 -15.09 2.54
CA LEU A 389 -21.75 -15.51 1.29
C LEU A 389 -21.01 -14.91 0.06
N HIS A 390 -20.71 -13.62 0.06
CA HIS A 390 -19.99 -12.95 -1.02
C HIS A 390 -18.56 -13.48 -1.16
N THR A 391 -17.92 -13.87 -0.07
CA THR A 391 -16.56 -14.43 -0.10
C THR A 391 -16.58 -15.86 -0.67
N LEU A 392 -17.58 -16.68 -0.32
CA LEU A 392 -17.75 -18.07 -0.80
C LEU A 392 -18.24 -18.14 -2.26
N ILE A 393 -19.20 -17.31 -2.67
CA ILE A 393 -19.70 -17.28 -4.06
C ILE A 393 -18.56 -16.89 -5.03
N PHE A 394 -17.70 -15.96 -4.66
CA PHE A 394 -16.54 -15.62 -5.47
C PHE A 394 -15.54 -16.78 -5.60
N PHE A 395 -15.50 -17.69 -4.63
CA PHE A 395 -14.73 -18.94 -4.70
C PHE A 395 -15.27 -19.92 -5.76
N LEU A 396 -16.58 -19.98 -5.92
CA LEU A 396 -17.23 -20.91 -6.84
C LEU A 396 -17.20 -20.45 -8.30
N ILE A 397 -17.13 -19.13 -8.53
CA ILE A 397 -17.17 -18.54 -9.88
C ILE A 397 -15.78 -18.41 -10.51
N ASN A 398 -14.70 -18.41 -9.72
CA ASN A 398 -13.33 -18.19 -10.22
C ASN A 398 -12.40 -19.44 -10.03
N ARG A 399 -12.97 -20.62 -9.80
CA ARG A 399 -12.33 -21.91 -10.00
C ARG A 399 -12.67 -22.42 -11.39
#